data_26e7d265daf1c173a1c0c67a9a31936e
#
_entry.id   26e7d265daf1c173a1c0c67a9a31936e
#
_cell.length_a   1.000
_cell.length_b   1.000
_cell.length_c   1.000
_cell.angle_alpha   90.00
_cell.angle_beta   90.00
_cell.angle_gamma   90.00
#
_symmetry.space_group_name_H-M   'P 1'
#
loop_
_entity.id
_entity.type
_entity.pdbx_description
1 polymer ?
#
loop_
_entity_poly.entity_id
_entity_poly.type
_entity_poly.pdbx_seq_one_letter_code
_entity_poly.pdbx_strand_id
1 'polypeptide(L)'
;MESRVASCSRVTKETQIEMTLNLDGTGKTDISTGIGFFDHMLSGFARHGLFDLTVKVTGDLEVDSHHTIEDTGIVLGQTIAKALGDKKGIKRYGHFMLPLDEVLVLSAIDLSGRPYLNFDATFTCDKLGELDTEMVKEFFYAVSYSGAMNLHLKVLDGGNNHHMAEALFKAFGKALDMAVSEEPRMKEVWSTKGSL
;
A
#
# COMPACT_ATOMS: atom_id res chain seq x y z
N MET A 1 -21.79 -11.82 -1.64
CA MET A 1 -21.39 -10.45 -1.23
C MET A 1 -21.03 -9.66 -2.46
N GLU A 2 -21.35 -8.36 -2.53
CA GLU A 2 -20.82 -7.51 -3.59
C GLU A 2 -19.31 -7.40 -3.42
N SER A 3 -18.57 -7.55 -4.52
CA SER A 3 -17.11 -7.44 -4.52
C SER A 3 -16.71 -6.00 -4.16
N ARG A 4 -15.77 -5.83 -3.22
CA ARG A 4 -15.27 -4.51 -2.78
C ARG A 4 -14.26 -3.98 -3.79
N VAL A 5 -14.80 -3.47 -4.90
CA VAL A 5 -14.03 -2.90 -6.01
C VAL A 5 -14.18 -1.40 -6.04
N ALA A 6 -13.08 -0.69 -6.20
CA ALA A 6 -13.09 0.75 -6.40
C ALA A 6 -12.10 1.16 -7.50
N SER A 7 -12.44 2.26 -8.19
CA SER A 7 -11.55 2.92 -9.14
C SER A 7 -11.41 4.39 -8.76
N CYS A 8 -10.18 4.90 -8.84
CA CYS A 8 -9.83 6.30 -8.68
C CYS A 8 -8.93 6.74 -9.83
N SER A 9 -9.01 8.01 -10.16
CA SER A 9 -8.10 8.65 -11.12
C SER A 9 -7.60 9.98 -10.56
N ARG A 10 -6.40 10.38 -10.96
CA ARG A 10 -5.81 11.67 -10.64
C ARG A 10 -5.11 12.23 -11.87
N VAL A 11 -5.40 13.48 -12.19
CA VAL A 11 -4.77 14.18 -13.30
C VAL A 11 -4.26 15.51 -12.77
N THR A 12 -2.97 15.72 -12.88
CA THR A 12 -2.28 16.98 -12.57
C THR A 12 -1.54 17.48 -13.81
N LYS A 13 -0.67 18.45 -13.66
CA LYS A 13 0.26 18.85 -14.73
C LYS A 13 1.48 17.93 -14.81
N GLU A 14 1.72 17.13 -13.76
CA GLU A 14 2.90 16.30 -13.56
C GLU A 14 2.59 14.83 -13.78
N THR A 15 1.38 14.39 -13.41
CA THR A 15 1.00 12.98 -13.48
C THR A 15 -0.42 12.77 -14.02
N GLN A 16 -0.62 11.63 -14.66
CA GLN A 16 -1.94 11.08 -15.01
C GLN A 16 -2.00 9.63 -14.52
N ILE A 17 -2.95 9.35 -13.63
CA ILE A 17 -3.05 8.06 -12.95
C ILE A 17 -4.48 7.53 -13.06
N GLU A 18 -4.58 6.26 -13.44
CA GLU A 18 -5.81 5.48 -13.36
C GLU A 18 -5.54 4.22 -12.54
N MET A 19 -6.38 3.94 -11.56
CA MET A 19 -6.22 2.80 -10.67
C MET A 19 -7.56 2.13 -10.39
N THR A 20 -7.55 0.79 -10.39
CA THR A 20 -8.67 -0.05 -9.93
C THR A 20 -8.14 -1.10 -8.98
N LEU A 21 -8.78 -1.24 -7.83
CA LEU A 21 -8.46 -2.20 -6.77
C LEU A 21 -9.69 -3.02 -6.42
N ASN A 22 -9.53 -4.35 -6.40
CA ASN A 22 -10.47 -5.29 -5.82
C ASN A 22 -9.86 -5.88 -4.54
N LEU A 23 -10.46 -5.60 -3.38
CA LEU A 23 -10.02 -6.15 -2.10
C LEU A 23 -10.33 -7.65 -1.94
N ASP A 24 -11.29 -8.17 -2.71
CA ASP A 24 -11.70 -9.57 -2.71
C ASP A 24 -11.17 -10.30 -3.96
N GLY A 25 -9.94 -9.97 -4.35
CA GLY A 25 -9.28 -10.47 -5.55
C GLY A 25 -8.58 -11.81 -5.37
N THR A 26 -7.70 -12.11 -6.32
CA THR A 26 -6.87 -13.34 -6.37
C THR A 26 -5.38 -13.04 -6.57
N GLY A 27 -5.00 -11.76 -6.50
CA GLY A 27 -3.64 -11.29 -6.71
C GLY A 27 -3.29 -11.09 -8.19
N LYS A 28 -4.25 -10.78 -9.04
CA LYS A 28 -4.01 -10.42 -10.45
C LYS A 28 -3.54 -8.98 -10.56
N THR A 29 -2.55 -8.74 -11.42
CA THR A 29 -1.97 -7.41 -11.59
C THR A 29 -1.87 -7.02 -13.06
N ASP A 30 -2.14 -5.74 -13.34
CA ASP A 30 -1.84 -5.07 -14.62
C ASP A 30 -1.30 -3.67 -14.31
N ILE A 31 0.03 -3.56 -14.16
CA ILE A 31 0.71 -2.40 -13.61
C ILE A 31 1.71 -1.84 -14.61
N SER A 32 1.67 -0.52 -14.81
CA SER A 32 2.60 0.21 -15.65
C SER A 32 2.74 1.64 -15.10
N THR A 33 3.84 1.92 -14.40
CA THR A 33 4.16 3.24 -13.84
C THR A 33 5.30 3.94 -14.57
N GLY A 34 5.99 3.23 -15.48
CA GLY A 34 7.21 3.70 -16.12
C GLY A 34 8.47 3.46 -15.29
N ILE A 35 8.35 2.97 -14.04
CA ILE A 35 9.45 2.66 -13.12
C ILE A 35 9.40 1.15 -12.82
N GLY A 36 10.24 0.36 -13.50
CA GLY A 36 10.15 -1.10 -13.47
C GLY A 36 10.26 -1.71 -12.07
N PHE A 37 11.13 -1.16 -11.21
CA PHE A 37 11.24 -1.63 -9.82
C PHE A 37 9.98 -1.34 -9.02
N PHE A 38 9.35 -0.19 -9.24
CA PHE A 38 8.11 0.19 -8.56
C PHE A 38 6.92 -0.69 -9.01
N ASP A 39 6.86 -1.01 -10.32
CA ASP A 39 5.88 -1.98 -10.84
C ASP A 39 6.01 -3.34 -10.14
N HIS A 40 7.26 -3.79 -9.91
CA HIS A 40 7.55 -5.01 -9.17
C HIS A 40 7.10 -4.91 -7.70
N MET A 41 7.33 -3.79 -7.04
CA MET A 41 6.88 -3.56 -5.65
C MET A 41 5.36 -3.60 -5.52
N LEU A 42 4.62 -2.89 -6.39
CA LEU A 42 3.16 -2.89 -6.41
C LEU A 42 2.58 -4.27 -6.74
N SER A 43 3.25 -5.01 -7.64
CA SER A 43 2.89 -6.40 -7.94
C SER A 43 3.08 -7.31 -6.72
N GLY A 44 4.17 -7.13 -5.98
CA GLY A 44 4.43 -7.82 -4.71
C GLY A 44 3.34 -7.54 -3.67
N PHE A 45 2.98 -6.27 -3.47
CA PHE A 45 1.88 -5.86 -2.61
C PHE A 45 0.56 -6.56 -2.98
N ALA A 46 0.14 -6.44 -4.24
CA ALA A 46 -1.15 -6.98 -4.69
C ALA A 46 -1.19 -8.51 -4.64
N ARG A 47 -0.12 -9.17 -5.09
CA ARG A 47 -0.04 -10.63 -5.11
C ARG A 47 -0.10 -11.24 -3.72
N HIS A 48 0.64 -10.68 -2.77
CA HIS A 48 0.70 -11.19 -1.40
C HIS A 48 -0.51 -10.78 -0.56
N GLY A 49 -1.17 -9.67 -0.87
CA GLY A 49 -2.45 -9.28 -0.29
C GLY A 49 -3.66 -9.94 -0.94
N LEU A 50 -3.47 -10.75 -2.01
CA LEU A 50 -4.56 -11.35 -2.81
C LEU A 50 -5.49 -10.30 -3.45
N PHE A 51 -5.03 -9.07 -3.63
CA PHE A 51 -5.78 -8.00 -4.29
C PHE A 51 -5.65 -8.11 -5.82
N ASP A 52 -6.73 -7.82 -6.56
CA ASP A 52 -6.57 -7.58 -7.98
C ASP A 52 -6.32 -6.06 -8.17
N LEU A 53 -5.22 -5.71 -8.83
CA LEU A 53 -4.76 -4.33 -8.95
C LEU A 53 -4.40 -3.99 -10.41
N THR A 54 -5.09 -2.96 -10.93
CA THR A 54 -4.74 -2.32 -12.20
C THR A 54 -4.23 -0.91 -11.92
N VAL A 55 -3.06 -0.56 -12.43
CA VAL A 55 -2.43 0.77 -12.29
C VAL A 55 -1.84 1.20 -13.62
N LYS A 56 -2.26 2.36 -14.12
CA LYS A 56 -1.67 3.01 -15.29
C LYS A 56 -1.25 4.42 -14.90
N VAL A 57 0.02 4.71 -15.06
CA VAL A 57 0.60 6.02 -14.72
C VAL A 57 1.41 6.54 -15.91
N THR A 58 1.20 7.81 -16.22
CA THR A 58 2.10 8.62 -17.02
C THR A 58 2.54 9.80 -16.15
N GLY A 59 3.82 9.89 -15.83
CA GLY A 59 4.41 10.96 -15.02
C GLY A 59 5.58 11.61 -15.72
N ASP A 60 6.04 12.73 -15.19
CA ASP A 60 7.16 13.55 -15.66
C ASP A 60 8.53 12.98 -15.23
N LEU A 61 8.78 11.71 -15.59
CA LEU A 61 10.00 10.97 -15.21
C LEU A 61 11.30 11.61 -15.70
N GLU A 62 11.22 12.56 -16.64
CA GLU A 62 12.36 13.41 -17.05
C GLU A 62 12.81 14.38 -15.94
N VAL A 63 11.94 14.67 -14.95
CA VAL A 63 12.29 15.42 -13.75
C VAL A 63 12.96 14.49 -12.75
N ASP A 64 12.19 13.56 -12.20
CA ASP A 64 12.62 12.45 -11.35
C ASP A 64 11.46 11.47 -11.11
N SER A 65 11.61 10.55 -10.15
CA SER A 65 10.60 9.57 -9.78
C SER A 65 9.55 10.07 -8.76
N HIS A 66 9.74 11.26 -8.18
CA HIS A 66 9.01 11.74 -7.00
C HIS A 66 7.51 11.83 -7.25
N HIS A 67 7.09 12.68 -8.21
CA HIS A 67 5.69 12.93 -8.49
C HIS A 67 4.94 11.66 -8.86
N THR A 68 5.56 10.79 -9.66
CA THR A 68 4.99 9.50 -10.07
C THR A 68 4.70 8.60 -8.88
N ILE A 69 5.65 8.48 -7.95
CA ILE A 69 5.54 7.55 -6.80
C ILE A 69 4.59 8.11 -5.75
N GLU A 70 4.74 9.39 -5.37
CA GLU A 70 3.89 10.04 -4.38
C GLU A 70 2.42 10.03 -4.82
N ASP A 71 2.13 10.49 -6.03
CA ASP A 71 0.77 10.57 -6.56
C ASP A 71 0.14 9.17 -6.71
N THR A 72 0.93 8.14 -7.07
CA THR A 72 0.44 6.75 -7.07
C THR A 72 0.08 6.30 -5.66
N GLY A 73 0.86 6.68 -4.65
CA GLY A 73 0.54 6.42 -3.23
C GLY A 73 -0.75 7.11 -2.78
N ILE A 74 -0.95 8.37 -3.19
CA ILE A 74 -2.20 9.12 -2.93
C ILE A 74 -3.39 8.37 -3.51
N VAL A 75 -3.31 7.97 -4.80
CA VAL A 75 -4.41 7.29 -5.48
C VAL A 75 -4.67 5.91 -4.87
N LEU A 76 -3.62 5.16 -4.49
CA LEU A 76 -3.79 3.87 -3.82
C LEU A 76 -4.52 4.03 -2.48
N GLY A 77 -4.10 4.98 -1.65
CA GLY A 77 -4.77 5.26 -0.37
C GLY A 77 -6.24 5.60 -0.54
N GLN A 78 -6.56 6.50 -1.49
CA GLN A 78 -7.94 6.87 -1.82
C GLN A 78 -8.75 5.67 -2.34
N THR A 79 -8.15 4.83 -3.16
CA THR A 79 -8.83 3.66 -3.74
C THR A 79 -9.11 2.61 -2.67
N ILE A 80 -8.18 2.38 -1.73
CA ILE A 80 -8.40 1.53 -0.55
C ILE A 80 -9.56 2.06 0.28
N ALA A 81 -9.55 3.35 0.65
CA ALA A 81 -10.60 3.97 1.45
C ALA A 81 -11.97 3.85 0.77
N LYS A 82 -12.04 4.08 -0.55
CA LYS A 82 -13.26 3.97 -1.34
C LYS A 82 -13.78 2.52 -1.41
N ALA A 83 -12.89 1.54 -1.59
CA ALA A 83 -13.26 0.13 -1.63
C ALA A 83 -13.76 -0.39 -0.27
N LEU A 84 -13.24 0.13 0.83
CA LEU A 84 -13.66 -0.22 2.20
C LEU A 84 -15.03 0.34 2.59
N GLY A 85 -15.48 1.43 1.97
CA GLY A 85 -16.75 2.06 2.30
C GLY A 85 -16.83 2.45 3.78
N ASP A 86 -17.90 2.02 4.47
CA ASP A 86 -18.18 2.37 5.87
C ASP A 86 -17.39 1.55 6.91
N LYS A 87 -16.55 0.64 6.48
CA LYS A 87 -15.68 -0.22 7.31
C LYS A 87 -16.42 -1.12 8.32
N LYS A 88 -17.72 -1.37 8.11
CA LYS A 88 -18.48 -2.31 8.95
C LYS A 88 -18.07 -3.74 8.69
N GLY A 89 -18.06 -4.55 9.73
CA GLY A 89 -17.84 -5.99 9.62
C GLY A 89 -16.42 -6.42 9.28
N ILE A 90 -15.44 -5.50 9.17
CA ILE A 90 -14.03 -5.86 8.92
C ILE A 90 -13.26 -6.02 10.24
N LYS A 91 -12.12 -6.70 10.20
CA LYS A 91 -11.21 -6.85 11.36
C LYS A 91 -10.58 -5.54 11.81
N ARG A 92 -10.48 -4.54 10.93
CA ARG A 92 -9.90 -3.22 11.19
C ARG A 92 -8.39 -3.24 11.41
N TYR A 93 -7.88 -4.20 12.21
CA TYR A 93 -6.46 -4.31 12.54
C TYR A 93 -5.82 -5.44 11.75
N GLY A 94 -4.65 -5.20 11.21
CA GLY A 94 -3.84 -6.22 10.56
C GLY A 94 -2.37 -6.02 10.87
N HIS A 95 -1.64 -7.10 10.97
CA HIS A 95 -0.20 -7.07 11.14
C HIS A 95 0.43 -8.29 10.49
N PHE A 96 1.66 -8.15 10.02
CA PHE A 96 2.41 -9.26 9.48
C PHE A 96 3.91 -9.08 9.70
N MET A 97 4.55 -10.13 10.20
CA MET A 97 6.01 -10.24 10.21
C MET A 97 6.42 -11.08 9.01
N LEU A 98 7.22 -10.52 8.12
CA LEU A 98 7.60 -11.15 6.87
C LEU A 98 9.13 -11.32 6.80
N PRO A 99 9.62 -12.56 6.75
CA PRO A 99 11.00 -12.85 6.43
C PRO A 99 11.20 -12.91 4.91
N LEU A 100 12.31 -12.36 4.43
CA LEU A 100 12.80 -12.52 3.06
C LEU A 100 14.32 -12.70 3.13
N ASP A 101 14.76 -13.95 3.03
CA ASP A 101 16.13 -14.36 3.26
C ASP A 101 16.68 -13.81 4.61
N GLU A 102 17.67 -12.92 4.58
CA GLU A 102 18.28 -12.29 5.77
C GLU A 102 17.45 -11.14 6.36
N VAL A 103 16.42 -10.69 5.65
CA VAL A 103 15.61 -9.54 6.06
C VAL A 103 14.37 -10.00 6.83
N LEU A 104 14.08 -9.30 7.92
CA LEU A 104 12.83 -9.45 8.67
C LEU A 104 12.14 -8.10 8.81
N VAL A 105 10.88 -7.99 8.40
CA VAL A 105 10.10 -6.76 8.50
C VAL A 105 8.80 -6.97 9.27
N LEU A 106 8.30 -5.88 9.88
CA LEU A 106 6.97 -5.79 10.49
C LEU A 106 6.14 -4.75 9.75
N SER A 107 4.91 -5.11 9.39
CA SER A 107 3.85 -4.17 9.02
C SER A 107 2.69 -4.29 9.99
N ALA A 108 2.17 -3.16 10.51
CA ALA A 108 0.96 -3.13 11.34
C ALA A 108 0.06 -1.97 10.91
N ILE A 109 -1.25 -2.25 10.80
CA ILE A 109 -2.26 -1.34 10.26
C ILE A 109 -3.43 -1.21 11.24
N ASP A 110 -3.91 0.04 11.42
CA ASP A 110 -5.23 0.34 11.98
C ASP A 110 -6.02 1.21 10.99
N LEU A 111 -7.12 0.68 10.46
CA LEU A 111 -8.01 1.39 9.54
C LEU A 111 -8.92 2.37 10.29
N SER A 112 -8.33 3.20 11.13
CA SER A 112 -8.97 4.04 12.15
C SER A 112 -9.66 5.31 11.61
N GLY A 113 -9.51 5.65 10.34
CA GLY A 113 -9.94 6.94 9.80
C GLY A 113 -9.00 8.11 10.15
N ARG A 114 -7.86 7.87 10.81
CA ARG A 114 -6.87 8.89 11.18
C ARG A 114 -5.52 8.54 10.57
N PRO A 115 -4.91 9.44 9.78
CA PRO A 115 -3.62 9.16 9.14
C PRO A 115 -2.47 9.20 10.17
N TYR A 116 -1.57 8.25 10.05
CA TYR A 116 -0.28 8.24 10.76
C TYR A 116 0.66 7.25 10.09
N LEU A 117 1.90 7.67 9.83
CA LEU A 117 2.97 6.77 9.40
C LEU A 117 4.09 6.73 10.45
N ASN A 118 4.46 5.52 10.86
CA ASN A 118 5.76 5.24 11.50
C ASN A 118 6.56 4.39 10.52
N PHE A 119 7.63 4.96 9.96
CA PHE A 119 8.51 4.29 9.01
C PHE A 119 9.92 4.21 9.60
N ASP A 120 10.37 2.99 9.88
CA ASP A 120 11.66 2.69 10.51
C ASP A 120 12.41 1.68 9.60
N ALA A 121 12.97 2.21 8.52
CA ALA A 121 13.82 1.49 7.58
C ALA A 121 14.89 2.43 7.04
N THR A 122 16.12 1.96 6.97
CA THR A 122 17.24 2.71 6.43
C THR A 122 17.86 1.95 5.26
N PHE A 123 17.82 2.57 4.08
CA PHE A 123 18.48 2.05 2.89
C PHE A 123 19.93 2.54 2.83
N THR A 124 20.83 1.72 2.33
CA THR A 124 22.27 2.01 2.22
C THR A 124 22.70 2.33 0.78
N CYS A 125 21.75 2.37 -0.17
CA CYS A 125 21.97 2.80 -1.55
C CYS A 125 20.91 3.84 -1.92
N ASP A 126 21.25 4.69 -2.88
CA ASP A 126 20.37 5.79 -3.30
C ASP A 126 19.24 5.31 -4.21
N LYS A 127 19.47 4.25 -5.00
CA LYS A 127 18.52 3.74 -6.00
C LYS A 127 18.42 2.22 -6.01
N LEU A 128 17.22 1.75 -6.40
CA LEU A 128 16.90 0.38 -6.76
C LEU A 128 16.26 0.38 -8.17
N GLY A 129 17.06 0.04 -9.19
CA GLY A 129 16.69 0.36 -10.56
C GLY A 129 16.55 1.88 -10.72
N GLU A 130 15.42 2.33 -11.27
CA GLU A 130 15.10 3.76 -11.43
C GLU A 130 14.30 4.33 -10.23
N LEU A 131 14.07 3.55 -9.17
CA LEU A 131 13.39 4.02 -7.97
C LEU A 131 14.42 4.57 -6.98
N ASP A 132 14.29 5.85 -6.59
CA ASP A 132 15.05 6.45 -5.49
C ASP A 132 14.56 5.88 -4.16
N THR A 133 15.47 5.39 -3.30
CA THR A 133 15.10 4.66 -2.08
C THR A 133 14.36 5.52 -1.06
N GLU A 134 14.59 6.84 -1.05
CA GLU A 134 13.83 7.79 -0.22
C GLU A 134 12.34 7.79 -0.57
N MET A 135 11.98 7.48 -1.82
CA MET A 135 10.59 7.43 -2.28
C MET A 135 9.79 6.26 -1.71
N VAL A 136 10.44 5.25 -1.15
CA VAL A 136 9.74 4.16 -0.44
C VAL A 136 8.96 4.73 0.75
N LYS A 137 9.57 5.63 1.52
CA LYS A 137 8.90 6.29 2.64
C LYS A 137 7.79 7.23 2.17
N GLU A 138 8.06 8.04 1.15
CA GLU A 138 7.09 9.00 0.60
C GLU A 138 5.84 8.28 0.03
N PHE A 139 6.02 7.17 -0.66
CA PHE A 139 4.93 6.31 -1.10
C PHE A 139 4.03 5.87 0.07
N PHE A 140 4.61 5.29 1.12
CA PHE A 140 3.83 4.82 2.27
C PHE A 140 3.22 5.97 3.08
N TYR A 141 3.88 7.14 3.11
CA TYR A 141 3.31 8.35 3.67
C TYR A 141 2.04 8.75 2.91
N ALA A 142 2.12 8.86 1.58
CA ALA A 142 1.00 9.19 0.72
C ALA A 142 -0.17 8.20 0.87
N VAL A 143 0.11 6.88 0.90
CA VAL A 143 -0.89 5.84 1.13
C VAL A 143 -1.57 5.99 2.49
N SER A 144 -0.78 6.14 3.56
CA SER A 144 -1.30 6.25 4.94
C SER A 144 -2.21 7.46 5.11
N TYR A 145 -1.78 8.62 4.61
CA TYR A 145 -2.53 9.87 4.74
C TYR A 145 -3.78 9.90 3.88
N SER A 146 -3.69 9.47 2.61
CA SER A 146 -4.84 9.46 1.70
C SER A 146 -5.82 8.32 1.99
N GLY A 147 -5.35 7.21 2.55
CA GLY A 147 -6.18 6.09 3.01
C GLY A 147 -6.74 6.27 4.42
N ALA A 148 -6.37 7.36 5.12
CA ALA A 148 -6.75 7.65 6.49
C ALA A 148 -6.56 6.44 7.43
N MET A 149 -5.35 5.86 7.41
CA MET A 149 -4.97 4.72 8.23
C MET A 149 -3.71 5.00 9.05
N ASN A 150 -3.59 4.33 10.22
CA ASN A 150 -2.29 4.25 10.86
C ASN A 150 -1.50 3.10 10.23
N LEU A 151 -0.28 3.37 9.82
CA LEU A 151 0.62 2.40 9.23
C LEU A 151 1.97 2.44 9.96
N HIS A 152 2.40 1.30 10.46
CA HIS A 152 3.72 1.10 11.02
C HIS A 152 4.48 0.11 10.15
N LEU A 153 5.64 0.51 9.66
CA LEU A 153 6.55 -0.30 8.86
C LEU A 153 7.94 -0.26 9.50
N LYS A 154 8.47 -1.41 9.83
CA LYS A 154 9.78 -1.54 10.45
C LYS A 154 10.59 -2.65 9.82
N VAL A 155 11.86 -2.35 9.52
CA VAL A 155 12.87 -3.36 9.26
C VAL A 155 13.48 -3.77 10.60
N LEU A 156 13.22 -4.99 11.03
CA LEU A 156 13.71 -5.55 12.29
C LEU A 156 15.13 -6.09 12.11
N ASP A 157 15.36 -6.86 11.03
CA ASP A 157 16.67 -7.28 10.58
C ASP A 157 16.85 -6.80 9.15
N GLY A 158 17.85 -5.99 8.89
CA GLY A 158 18.17 -5.44 7.58
C GLY A 158 19.20 -6.28 6.82
N GLY A 159 19.38 -5.96 5.54
CA GLY A 159 20.31 -6.64 4.66
C GLY A 159 20.35 -6.01 3.27
N ASN A 160 20.12 -6.80 2.25
CA ASN A 160 20.03 -6.32 0.87
C ASN A 160 18.86 -5.31 0.73
N ASN A 161 19.15 -4.14 0.15
CA ASN A 161 18.14 -3.05 0.02
C ASN A 161 16.94 -3.46 -0.83
N HIS A 162 17.12 -4.27 -1.88
CA HIS A 162 16.02 -4.83 -2.68
C HIS A 162 15.12 -5.70 -1.80
N HIS A 163 15.71 -6.63 -1.02
CA HIS A 163 14.94 -7.49 -0.12
C HIS A 163 14.19 -6.67 0.94
N MET A 164 14.79 -5.62 1.49
CA MET A 164 14.11 -4.72 2.45
C MET A 164 12.90 -4.04 1.82
N ALA A 165 13.08 -3.43 0.64
CA ALA A 165 11.96 -2.76 -0.05
C ALA A 165 10.85 -3.75 -0.39
N GLU A 166 11.20 -4.88 -1.01
CA GLU A 166 10.23 -5.90 -1.41
C GLU A 166 9.48 -6.50 -0.21
N ALA A 167 10.20 -6.79 0.89
CA ALA A 167 9.60 -7.31 2.12
C ALA A 167 8.60 -6.30 2.74
N LEU A 168 8.90 -4.99 2.72
CA LEU A 168 7.98 -3.96 3.21
C LEU A 168 6.68 -3.92 2.40
N PHE A 169 6.74 -3.96 1.07
CA PHE A 169 5.55 -3.98 0.21
C PHE A 169 4.72 -5.26 0.38
N LYS A 170 5.38 -6.42 0.46
CA LYS A 170 4.69 -7.70 0.71
C LYS A 170 4.05 -7.74 2.09
N ALA A 171 4.76 -7.29 3.14
CA ALA A 171 4.24 -7.25 4.50
C ALA A 171 3.05 -6.29 4.63
N PHE A 172 3.10 -5.14 3.94
CA PHE A 172 1.98 -4.22 3.84
C PHE A 172 0.76 -4.89 3.19
N GLY A 173 0.94 -5.60 2.07
CA GLY A 173 -0.13 -6.36 1.43
C GLY A 173 -0.77 -7.39 2.36
N LYS A 174 0.05 -8.18 3.07
CA LYS A 174 -0.43 -9.17 4.04
C LYS A 174 -1.16 -8.56 5.24
N ALA A 175 -0.63 -7.47 5.79
CA ALA A 175 -1.25 -6.77 6.90
C ALA A 175 -2.59 -6.13 6.49
N LEU A 176 -2.65 -5.55 5.27
CA LEU A 176 -3.88 -4.97 4.74
C LEU A 176 -4.94 -6.05 4.49
N ASP A 177 -4.58 -7.19 3.87
CA ASP A 177 -5.47 -8.34 3.66
C ASP A 177 -6.11 -8.79 4.99
N MET A 178 -5.31 -8.90 6.05
CA MET A 178 -5.83 -9.20 7.39
C MET A 178 -6.79 -8.11 7.89
N ALA A 179 -6.42 -6.83 7.77
CA ALA A 179 -7.23 -5.72 8.29
C ALA A 179 -8.58 -5.58 7.60
N VAL A 180 -8.63 -5.82 6.27
CA VAL A 180 -9.85 -5.72 5.46
C VAL A 180 -10.70 -6.98 5.48
N SER A 181 -10.16 -8.10 5.98
CA SER A 181 -10.90 -9.37 6.09
C SER A 181 -12.14 -9.19 6.96
N GLU A 182 -13.23 -9.86 6.59
CA GLU A 182 -14.47 -9.85 7.35
C GLU A 182 -14.31 -10.57 8.70
N GLU A 183 -14.98 -10.02 9.72
CA GLU A 183 -15.19 -10.67 11.02
C GLU A 183 -16.70 -10.96 11.17
N PRO A 184 -17.13 -12.21 10.96
CA PRO A 184 -18.57 -12.55 10.93
C PRO A 184 -19.31 -12.25 12.24
N ARG A 185 -18.60 -12.13 13.35
CA ARG A 185 -19.17 -11.79 14.67
C ARG A 185 -19.41 -10.30 14.86
N MET A 186 -18.84 -9.45 14.00
CA MET A 186 -18.95 -7.99 14.05
C MET A 186 -19.83 -7.50 12.90
N LYS A 187 -20.94 -6.84 13.23
CA LYS A 187 -21.86 -6.26 12.22
C LYS A 187 -21.75 -4.75 12.10
N GLU A 188 -21.12 -4.13 13.08
CA GLU A 188 -20.90 -2.68 13.16
C GLU A 188 -19.42 -2.36 12.93
N VAL A 189 -19.06 -1.08 13.03
CA VAL A 189 -17.65 -0.69 13.04
C VAL A 189 -16.98 -1.14 14.33
N TRP A 190 -15.78 -1.64 14.25
CA TRP A 190 -15.03 -2.09 15.45
C TRP A 190 -14.46 -0.89 16.22
N SER A 191 -15.36 -0.17 16.85
CA SER A 191 -15.03 1.05 17.62
C SER A 191 -16.05 1.25 18.74
N THR A 192 -15.58 1.48 19.96
CA THR A 192 -16.45 1.85 21.09
C THR A 192 -17.12 3.22 20.93
N LYS A 193 -16.64 4.04 19.96
CA LYS A 193 -17.22 5.33 19.60
C LYS A 193 -18.40 5.21 18.60
N GLY A 194 -18.60 4.03 18.01
CA GLY A 194 -19.63 3.81 16.99
C GLY A 194 -19.29 4.39 15.61
N SER A 195 -18.06 4.91 15.42
CA SER A 195 -17.57 5.47 14.14
C SER A 195 -16.05 5.28 13.99
N LEU A 196 -15.57 5.33 12.74
CA LEU A 196 -14.17 5.30 12.34
C LEU A 196 -13.87 6.44 11.35
#